data_a84962ca8c6496dfedd4065ca3a1effb
#
_entry.id   a84962ca8c6496dfedd4065ca3a1effb
#
_cell.length_a   1.000
_cell.length_b   1.000
_cell.length_c   1.000
_cell.angle_alpha   90.00
_cell.angle_beta   90.00
_cell.angle_gamma   90.00
#
_symmetry.space_group_name_H-M   'P 1'
#
loop_
_entity.id
_entity.type
_entity.pdbx_description
1 polymer ?
#
loop_
_entity_poly.entity_id
_entity_poly.type
_entity_poly.pdbx_seq_one_letter_code
_entity_poly.pdbx_strand_id
1 'polypeptide(L)'
;MILAADVSNAYISLGCIGNRGTYFTSRFAAISNKTEDEYAIDFLRTLELNGVPREKLEGCIISSVVPPMNFVLMRAMEIITGKTPLLIGPGVKNGLNIRIENPSQLGSNLVVDAVAALDRYQAPMIIFDMGTSTTASVIDREGRYIGGFISPGVRISLEAGASGTAQLPRVGLEAPETVIGRNTVHCLQSGAVYGTAGMIDGMITRIAEELGEPEEALTVIATGGALEKTITACCEHPIIFDDQLVLHGLWLIWLKNQGSHSSGRQSGKTRQNTKDNR
;
A
#
# COMPACT_ATOMS: atom_id res chain seq x y z
N MET A 1 15.25 -13.17 1.69
CA MET A 1 14.00 -12.48 2.11
C MET A 1 14.30 -11.05 2.49
N ILE A 2 13.32 -10.17 2.45
CA ILE A 2 13.46 -8.76 2.82
C ILE A 2 12.48 -8.34 3.90
N LEU A 3 12.81 -7.27 4.60
CA LEU A 3 11.88 -6.55 5.46
C LEU A 3 11.21 -5.45 4.64
N ALA A 4 9.89 -5.44 4.61
CA ALA A 4 9.10 -4.49 3.83
C ALA A 4 8.15 -3.71 4.74
N ALA A 5 8.05 -2.40 4.54
CA ALA A 5 7.12 -1.55 5.27
C ALA A 5 6.31 -0.69 4.30
N ASP A 6 5.00 -0.67 4.50
CA ASP A 6 4.10 0.32 3.91
C ASP A 6 3.58 1.26 4.99
N VAL A 7 3.76 2.57 4.78
CA VAL A 7 3.54 3.63 5.78
C VAL A 7 2.40 4.52 5.33
N SER A 8 1.27 4.37 5.98
CA SER A 8 0.09 5.24 5.83
C SER A 8 -0.03 6.21 7.01
N ASN A 9 -0.96 7.16 6.91
CA ASN A 9 -1.18 8.15 7.98
C ASN A 9 -1.59 7.55 9.34
N ALA A 10 -2.26 6.40 9.35
CA ALA A 10 -2.76 5.77 10.57
C ALA A 10 -1.91 4.57 11.01
N TYR A 11 -1.33 3.85 10.07
CA TYR A 11 -0.67 2.57 10.33
C TYR A 11 0.61 2.39 9.52
N ILE A 12 1.48 1.54 10.06
CA ILE A 12 2.63 0.96 9.36
C ILE A 12 2.35 -0.52 9.23
N SER A 13 2.25 -1.03 8.00
CA SER A 13 2.19 -2.45 7.70
C SER A 13 3.61 -2.96 7.49
N LEU A 14 4.10 -3.77 8.43
CA LEU A 14 5.44 -4.37 8.37
C LEU A 14 5.31 -5.83 7.98
N GLY A 15 6.09 -6.28 7.01
CA GLY A 15 6.11 -7.68 6.60
C GLY A 15 7.49 -8.20 6.26
N CYS A 16 7.65 -9.51 6.34
CA CYS A 16 8.81 -10.19 5.80
C CYS A 16 8.37 -11.01 4.59
N ILE A 17 9.01 -10.79 3.44
CA ILE A 17 8.65 -11.43 2.18
C ILE A 17 9.88 -11.93 1.43
N GLY A 18 9.71 -12.98 0.67
CA GLY A 18 10.77 -13.58 -0.15
C GLY A 18 10.20 -14.49 -1.24
N ASN A 19 11.06 -15.25 -1.91
CA ASN A 19 10.67 -16.12 -3.04
C ASN A 19 9.54 -17.12 -2.74
N ARG A 20 9.30 -17.45 -1.47
CA ARG A 20 8.24 -18.38 -1.04
C ARG A 20 6.96 -17.65 -0.63
N GLY A 21 6.87 -16.34 -0.82
CA GLY A 21 5.76 -15.49 -0.41
C GLY A 21 6.01 -14.75 0.91
N THR A 22 4.93 -14.29 1.52
CA THR A 22 4.95 -13.56 2.79
C THR A 22 5.10 -14.52 3.97
N TYR A 23 6.08 -14.25 4.84
CA TYR A 23 6.31 -15.02 6.06
C TYR A 23 5.42 -14.55 7.20
N PHE A 24 5.26 -13.25 7.35
CA PHE A 24 4.32 -12.62 8.28
C PHE A 24 3.96 -11.20 7.80
N THR A 25 2.85 -10.70 8.33
CA THR A 25 2.45 -9.30 8.27
C THR A 25 2.04 -8.85 9.67
N SER A 26 2.52 -7.68 10.10
CA SER A 26 2.17 -7.05 11.36
C SER A 26 1.82 -5.59 11.14
N ARG A 27 0.91 -5.04 11.95
CA ARG A 27 0.47 -3.66 11.83
C ARG A 27 0.80 -2.89 13.09
N PHE A 28 1.37 -1.71 12.93
CA PHE A 28 1.70 -0.76 14.00
C PHE A 28 0.93 0.54 13.79
N ALA A 29 0.63 1.24 14.88
CA ALA A 29 0.18 2.62 14.77
C ALA A 29 1.31 3.51 14.20
N ALA A 30 0.99 4.40 13.29
CA ALA A 30 1.91 5.41 12.80
C ALA A 30 2.01 6.55 13.84
N ILE A 31 3.06 6.54 14.64
CA ILE A 31 3.28 7.48 15.74
C ILE A 31 4.42 8.42 15.37
N SER A 32 4.11 9.66 15.05
CA SER A 32 5.06 10.62 14.47
C SER A 32 6.19 11.08 15.41
N ASN A 33 6.00 10.98 16.72
CA ASN A 33 6.98 11.36 17.74
C ASN A 33 7.79 10.18 18.30
N LYS A 34 7.68 9.00 17.69
CA LYS A 34 8.48 7.82 18.04
C LYS A 34 9.85 7.90 17.38
N THR A 35 10.89 7.53 18.11
CA THR A 35 12.27 7.54 17.62
C THR A 35 12.60 6.32 16.76
N GLU A 36 13.71 6.38 16.03
CA GLU A 36 14.23 5.25 15.26
C GLU A 36 14.54 4.03 16.11
N ASP A 37 15.05 4.22 17.32
CA ASP A 37 15.36 3.12 18.25
C ASP A 37 14.09 2.44 18.75
N GLU A 38 13.03 3.20 19.07
CA GLU A 38 11.74 2.64 19.48
C GLU A 38 11.12 1.80 18.36
N TYR A 39 11.12 2.30 17.11
CA TYR A 39 10.65 1.50 15.97
C TYR A 39 11.54 0.29 15.71
N ALA A 40 12.87 0.43 15.82
CA ALA A 40 13.80 -0.69 15.65
C ALA A 40 13.55 -1.80 16.67
N ILE A 41 13.30 -1.46 17.94
CA ILE A 41 12.96 -2.42 19.00
C ILE A 41 11.66 -3.14 18.67
N ASP A 42 10.61 -2.41 18.26
CA ASP A 42 9.32 -3.00 17.94
C ASP A 42 9.41 -3.94 16.74
N PHE A 43 10.11 -3.53 15.70
CA PHE A 43 10.27 -4.32 14.48
C PHE A 43 11.13 -5.56 14.75
N LEU A 44 12.21 -5.42 15.53
CA LEU A 44 13.06 -6.55 15.92
C LEU A 44 12.27 -7.58 16.75
N ARG A 45 11.50 -7.13 17.74
CA ARG A 45 10.63 -8.03 18.51
C ARG A 45 9.60 -8.73 17.64
N THR A 46 9.08 -8.05 16.63
CA THR A 46 8.13 -8.66 15.69
C THR A 46 8.78 -9.73 14.83
N LEU A 47 10.03 -9.52 14.39
CA LEU A 47 10.81 -10.55 13.71
C LEU A 47 11.02 -11.78 14.62
N GLU A 48 11.40 -11.56 15.87
CA GLU A 48 11.61 -12.61 16.87
C GLU A 48 10.33 -13.41 17.15
N LEU A 49 9.19 -12.72 17.37
CA LEU A 49 7.88 -13.36 17.58
C LEU A 49 7.45 -14.24 16.40
N ASN A 50 7.85 -13.89 15.18
CA ASN A 50 7.55 -14.64 13.96
C ASN A 50 8.68 -15.61 13.56
N GLY A 51 9.70 -15.79 14.41
CA GLY A 51 10.79 -16.73 14.17
C GLY A 51 11.67 -16.39 12.97
N VAL A 52 11.75 -15.11 12.59
CA VAL A 52 12.57 -14.63 11.47
C VAL A 52 13.91 -14.07 11.98
N PRO A 53 15.03 -14.77 11.78
CA PRO A 53 16.36 -14.27 12.13
C PRO A 53 16.73 -13.09 11.24
N ARG A 54 17.17 -11.97 11.83
CA ARG A 54 17.58 -10.77 11.09
C ARG A 54 18.71 -11.01 10.09
N GLU A 55 19.58 -11.98 10.38
CA GLU A 55 20.71 -12.38 9.53
C GLU A 55 20.28 -12.94 8.17
N LYS A 56 19.03 -13.39 8.05
CA LYS A 56 18.43 -13.86 6.80
C LYS A 56 17.85 -12.72 5.94
N LEU A 57 17.83 -11.49 6.46
CA LEU A 57 17.33 -10.34 5.72
C LEU A 57 18.40 -9.87 4.71
N GLU A 58 18.07 -9.95 3.43
CA GLU A 58 18.94 -9.54 2.33
C GLU A 58 18.85 -8.03 2.03
N GLY A 59 17.79 -7.40 2.52
CA GLY A 59 17.54 -5.98 2.33
C GLY A 59 16.24 -5.52 2.96
N CYS A 60 15.89 -4.28 2.71
CA CYS A 60 14.65 -3.70 3.17
C CYS A 60 14.12 -2.65 2.19
N ILE A 61 12.80 -2.45 2.19
CA ILE A 61 12.09 -1.54 1.30
C ILE A 61 10.96 -0.84 2.04
N ILE A 62 10.73 0.42 1.71
CA ILE A 62 9.67 1.25 2.31
C ILE A 62 8.85 1.91 1.20
N SER A 63 7.53 1.76 1.25
CA SER A 63 6.56 2.64 0.64
C SER A 63 6.03 3.59 1.72
N SER A 64 5.92 4.88 1.44
CA SER A 64 5.44 5.83 2.43
C SER A 64 4.70 7.00 1.77
N VAL A 65 3.55 7.32 2.33
CA VAL A 65 2.80 8.55 2.05
C VAL A 65 2.88 9.55 3.21
N VAL A 66 3.83 9.35 4.15
CA VAL A 66 4.05 10.18 5.34
C VAL A 66 5.52 10.65 5.38
N PRO A 67 5.92 11.64 4.56
CA PRO A 67 7.30 12.09 4.45
C PRO A 67 8.02 12.38 5.77
N PRO A 68 7.36 12.97 6.81
CA PRO A 68 8.03 13.23 8.09
C PRO A 68 8.52 11.98 8.82
N MET A 69 7.93 10.81 8.56
CA MET A 69 8.33 9.54 9.18
C MET A 69 9.45 8.80 8.43
N ASN A 70 9.72 9.19 7.19
CA ASN A 70 10.63 8.44 6.31
C ASN A 70 12.01 8.27 6.92
N PHE A 71 12.61 9.37 7.43
CA PHE A 71 13.95 9.32 8.02
C PHE A 71 14.02 8.34 9.20
N VAL A 72 13.09 8.46 10.13
CA VAL A 72 13.04 7.64 11.34
C VAL A 72 12.88 6.15 10.99
N LEU A 73 11.96 5.83 10.08
CA LEU A 73 11.71 4.44 9.68
C LEU A 73 12.85 3.84 8.85
N MET A 74 13.47 4.64 7.98
CA MET A 74 14.69 4.21 7.27
C MET A 74 15.81 3.85 8.25
N ARG A 75 16.06 4.71 9.25
CA ARG A 75 17.08 4.45 10.27
C ARG A 75 16.74 3.22 11.11
N ALA A 76 15.48 3.06 11.54
CA ALA A 76 15.03 1.87 12.26
C ALA A 76 15.30 0.58 11.49
N MET A 77 14.94 0.54 10.20
CA MET A 77 15.18 -0.63 9.37
C MET A 77 16.66 -0.86 9.06
N GLU A 78 17.46 0.20 8.96
CA GLU A 78 18.91 0.10 8.79
C GLU A 78 19.59 -0.46 10.04
N ILE A 79 19.16 -0.06 11.25
CA ILE A 79 19.66 -0.61 12.53
C ILE A 79 19.44 -2.12 12.59
N ILE A 80 18.28 -2.60 12.15
CA ILE A 80 17.93 -4.03 12.20
C ILE A 80 18.69 -4.83 11.15
N THR A 81 18.71 -4.32 9.91
CA THR A 81 19.18 -5.11 8.74
C THR A 81 20.65 -4.88 8.43
N GLY A 82 21.25 -3.81 8.95
CA GLY A 82 22.60 -3.35 8.56
C GLY A 82 22.66 -2.87 7.09
N LYS A 83 21.52 -2.61 6.45
CA LYS A 83 21.42 -2.24 5.04
C LYS A 83 20.54 -1.01 4.87
N THR A 84 20.92 -0.14 3.94
CA THR A 84 20.13 1.05 3.61
C THR A 84 18.82 0.63 2.94
N PRO A 85 17.65 1.04 3.47
CA PRO A 85 16.37 0.75 2.88
C PRO A 85 16.20 1.39 1.51
N LEU A 86 15.55 0.69 0.59
CA LEU A 86 15.04 1.28 -0.65
C LEU A 86 13.73 2.00 -0.34
N LEU A 87 13.74 3.33 -0.39
CA LEU A 87 12.51 4.15 -0.27
C LEU A 87 11.90 4.34 -1.66
N ILE A 88 10.64 3.96 -1.82
CA ILE A 88 9.92 4.14 -3.08
C ILE A 88 9.68 5.63 -3.33
N GLY A 89 10.08 6.07 -4.52
CA GLY A 89 9.98 7.47 -4.94
C GLY A 89 10.55 7.68 -6.33
N PRO A 90 10.76 8.92 -6.75
CA PRO A 90 11.32 9.25 -8.05
C PRO A 90 12.67 8.55 -8.28
N GLY A 91 12.82 7.92 -9.45
CA GLY A 91 14.05 7.21 -9.82
C GLY A 91 14.08 5.72 -9.44
N VAL A 92 13.15 5.22 -8.61
CA VAL A 92 13.01 3.80 -8.32
C VAL A 92 12.33 3.09 -9.49
N LYS A 93 12.95 2.03 -9.98
CA LYS A 93 12.41 1.23 -11.08
C LYS A 93 11.22 0.41 -10.60
N ASN A 94 10.03 0.73 -11.02
CA ASN A 94 8.80 0.00 -10.70
C ASN A 94 8.26 -0.80 -11.91
N GLY A 95 8.51 -0.35 -13.13
CA GLY A 95 8.06 -0.99 -14.37
C GLY A 95 6.62 -0.64 -14.77
N LEU A 96 5.97 0.27 -14.03
CA LEU A 96 4.62 0.72 -14.33
C LEU A 96 4.62 1.78 -15.45
N ASN A 97 3.73 1.64 -16.40
CA ASN A 97 3.50 2.64 -17.45
C ASN A 97 2.43 3.63 -16.96
N ILE A 98 2.86 4.77 -16.44
CA ILE A 98 1.99 5.78 -15.83
C ILE A 98 1.61 6.82 -16.88
N ARG A 99 0.30 7.04 -17.09
CA ARG A 99 -0.29 7.94 -18.10
C ARG A 99 -1.22 8.98 -17.48
N ILE A 100 -0.84 9.53 -16.33
CA ILE A 100 -1.53 10.67 -15.71
C ILE A 100 -0.77 11.96 -15.99
N GLU A 101 -1.42 13.12 -15.79
CA GLU A 101 -0.83 14.44 -16.06
C GLU A 101 0.50 14.68 -15.32
N ASN A 102 0.56 14.30 -14.02
CA ASN A 102 1.75 14.48 -13.19
C ASN A 102 2.17 13.16 -12.51
N PRO A 103 2.94 12.30 -13.20
CA PRO A 103 3.36 11.00 -12.65
C PRO A 103 4.12 11.09 -11.32
N SER A 104 4.83 12.20 -11.05
CA SER A 104 5.56 12.41 -9.81
C SER A 104 4.69 12.64 -8.57
N GLN A 105 3.41 12.93 -8.76
CA GLN A 105 2.42 13.12 -7.68
C GLN A 105 1.72 11.82 -7.30
N LEU A 106 1.92 10.73 -8.06
CA LEU A 106 1.31 9.44 -7.73
C LEU A 106 1.90 8.90 -6.44
N GLY A 107 1.02 8.60 -5.48
CA GLY A 107 1.40 8.05 -4.19
C GLY A 107 2.17 6.72 -4.34
N SER A 108 3.19 6.51 -3.51
CA SER A 108 4.01 5.30 -3.57
C SER A 108 3.20 4.03 -3.36
N ASN A 109 2.19 4.05 -2.47
CA ASN A 109 1.26 2.94 -2.24
C ASN A 109 0.51 2.56 -3.52
N LEU A 110 -0.02 3.54 -4.27
CA LEU A 110 -0.76 3.29 -5.52
C LEU A 110 0.13 2.68 -6.61
N VAL A 111 1.41 3.08 -6.65
CA VAL A 111 2.42 2.45 -7.53
C VAL A 111 2.65 1.00 -7.13
N VAL A 112 2.81 0.73 -5.83
CA VAL A 112 3.05 -0.61 -5.29
C VAL A 112 1.88 -1.54 -5.60
N ASP A 113 0.65 -1.08 -5.34
CA ASP A 113 -0.56 -1.86 -5.58
C ASP A 113 -0.75 -2.17 -7.06
N ALA A 114 -0.53 -1.19 -7.95
CA ALA A 114 -0.62 -1.37 -9.38
C ALA A 114 0.43 -2.36 -9.93
N VAL A 115 1.66 -2.31 -9.43
CA VAL A 115 2.71 -3.28 -9.79
C VAL A 115 2.36 -4.68 -9.35
N ALA A 116 1.81 -4.85 -8.15
CA ALA A 116 1.36 -6.15 -7.64
C ALA A 116 0.16 -6.69 -8.40
N ALA A 117 -0.80 -5.83 -8.68
CA ALA A 117 -2.01 -6.22 -9.40
C ALA A 117 -1.71 -6.67 -10.83
N LEU A 118 -0.83 -5.96 -11.55
CA LEU A 118 -0.40 -6.34 -12.89
C LEU A 118 0.39 -7.66 -12.96
N ASP A 119 1.03 -8.07 -11.87
CA ASP A 119 1.72 -9.35 -11.79
C ASP A 119 0.77 -10.52 -11.55
N ARG A 120 -0.36 -10.29 -10.85
CA ARG A 120 -1.28 -11.34 -10.40
C ARG A 120 -2.55 -11.46 -11.22
N TYR A 121 -3.02 -10.35 -11.80
CA TYR A 121 -4.34 -10.24 -12.39
C TYR A 121 -4.28 -9.67 -13.80
N GLN A 122 -5.35 -9.88 -14.55
CA GLN A 122 -5.45 -9.42 -15.93
C GLN A 122 -6.11 -8.04 -16.02
N ALA A 123 -5.52 -7.16 -16.83
CA ALA A 123 -6.10 -5.88 -17.19
C ALA A 123 -7.23 -6.05 -18.26
N PRO A 124 -8.21 -5.15 -18.33
CA PRO A 124 -8.34 -3.93 -17.56
C PRO A 124 -8.75 -4.20 -16.11
N MET A 125 -8.34 -3.32 -15.17
CA MET A 125 -8.64 -3.55 -13.76
C MET A 125 -8.86 -2.24 -12.97
N ILE A 126 -9.59 -2.36 -11.87
CA ILE A 126 -9.77 -1.33 -10.86
C ILE A 126 -9.22 -1.88 -9.54
N ILE A 127 -8.35 -1.11 -8.90
CA ILE A 127 -7.72 -1.48 -7.63
C ILE A 127 -8.20 -0.49 -6.57
N PHE A 128 -8.97 -0.95 -5.59
CA PHE A 128 -9.38 -0.18 -4.44
C PHE A 128 -8.39 -0.41 -3.28
N ASP A 129 -7.67 0.64 -2.87
CA ASP A 129 -6.93 0.65 -1.60
C ASP A 129 -7.80 1.35 -0.56
N MET A 130 -8.25 0.57 0.42
CA MET A 130 -9.24 1.00 1.42
C MET A 130 -8.55 1.17 2.78
N GLY A 131 -8.33 2.42 3.16
CA GLY A 131 -7.66 2.77 4.42
C GLY A 131 -8.18 4.08 5.02
N THR A 132 -7.25 4.96 5.39
CA THR A 132 -7.54 6.34 5.83
C THR A 132 -8.33 7.12 4.76
N SER A 133 -7.95 6.94 3.52
CA SER A 133 -8.73 7.27 2.33
C SER A 133 -9.12 5.98 1.62
N THR A 134 -10.20 6.01 0.85
CA THR A 134 -10.50 4.99 -0.16
C THR A 134 -10.05 5.54 -1.49
N THR A 135 -9.05 4.90 -2.10
CA THR A 135 -8.56 5.25 -3.42
C THR A 135 -8.93 4.16 -4.42
N ALA A 136 -9.16 4.55 -5.68
CA ALA A 136 -9.26 3.62 -6.79
C ALA A 136 -8.21 3.95 -7.82
N SER A 137 -7.45 2.96 -8.23
CA SER A 137 -6.48 3.02 -9.34
C SER A 137 -7.05 2.28 -10.53
N VAL A 138 -7.00 2.90 -11.72
CA VAL A 138 -7.52 2.33 -12.96
C VAL A 138 -6.35 1.97 -13.88
N ILE A 139 -6.32 0.70 -14.28
CA ILE A 139 -5.37 0.16 -15.24
C ILE A 139 -6.16 -0.22 -16.49
N ASP A 140 -5.78 0.34 -17.63
CA ASP A 140 -6.44 0.04 -18.91
C ASP A 140 -6.02 -1.32 -19.48
N ARG A 141 -6.63 -1.70 -20.61
CA ARG A 141 -6.40 -2.98 -21.30
C ARG A 141 -4.93 -3.19 -21.70
N GLU A 142 -4.19 -2.12 -21.97
CA GLU A 142 -2.76 -2.16 -22.28
C GLU A 142 -1.84 -2.21 -21.06
N GLY A 143 -2.41 -2.32 -19.85
CA GLY A 143 -1.65 -2.36 -18.60
C GLY A 143 -1.07 -1.00 -18.18
N ARG A 144 -1.66 0.11 -18.64
CA ARG A 144 -1.23 1.47 -18.28
C ARG A 144 -2.05 2.00 -17.11
N TYR A 145 -1.37 2.60 -16.14
CA TYR A 145 -2.02 3.35 -15.06
C TYR A 145 -2.54 4.67 -15.62
N ILE A 146 -3.84 4.85 -15.70
CA ILE A 146 -4.47 6.00 -16.38
C ILE A 146 -5.12 7.00 -15.43
N GLY A 147 -5.22 6.69 -14.14
CA GLY A 147 -5.83 7.57 -13.15
C GLY A 147 -6.65 6.82 -12.11
N GLY A 148 -7.61 7.52 -11.53
CA GLY A 148 -8.51 6.96 -10.52
C GLY A 148 -9.22 8.04 -9.73
N PHE A 149 -9.72 7.70 -8.53
CA PHE A 149 -10.33 8.67 -7.64
C PHE A 149 -9.85 8.49 -6.19
N ILE A 150 -10.08 9.50 -5.37
CA ILE A 150 -9.81 9.50 -3.93
C ILE A 150 -11.06 9.97 -3.22
N SER A 151 -11.51 9.21 -2.22
CA SER A 151 -12.58 9.61 -1.30
C SER A 151 -12.14 9.45 0.16
N PRO A 152 -12.80 10.10 1.11
CA PRO A 152 -12.56 9.83 2.52
C PRO A 152 -12.81 8.35 2.85
N GLY A 153 -11.93 7.75 3.64
CA GLY A 153 -12.14 6.40 4.12
C GLY A 153 -13.32 6.33 5.10
N VAL A 154 -13.92 5.16 5.23
CA VAL A 154 -15.14 4.94 6.00
C VAL A 154 -14.99 5.34 7.48
N ARG A 155 -13.83 5.07 8.10
CA ARG A 155 -13.56 5.47 9.50
C ARG A 155 -13.53 6.98 9.67
N ILE A 156 -12.81 7.69 8.81
CA ILE A 156 -12.75 9.15 8.84
C ILE A 156 -14.14 9.74 8.63
N SER A 157 -14.94 9.19 7.73
CA SER A 157 -16.30 9.64 7.47
C SER A 157 -17.20 9.50 8.72
N LEU A 158 -17.11 8.37 9.42
CA LEU A 158 -17.82 8.16 10.68
C LEU A 158 -17.36 9.09 11.80
N GLU A 159 -16.03 9.26 11.95
CA GLU A 159 -15.45 10.15 12.95
C GLU A 159 -15.80 11.62 12.67
N ALA A 160 -15.80 12.04 11.41
CA ALA A 160 -16.23 13.38 11.01
C ALA A 160 -17.71 13.60 11.31
N GLY A 161 -18.58 12.61 11.04
CA GLY A 161 -19.99 12.65 11.42
C GLY A 161 -20.19 12.82 12.93
N ALA A 162 -19.49 12.00 13.74
CA ALA A 162 -19.60 12.05 15.19
C ALA A 162 -19.03 13.34 15.81
N SER A 163 -17.95 13.90 15.25
CA SER A 163 -17.33 15.14 15.74
C SER A 163 -17.99 16.42 15.21
N GLY A 164 -18.60 16.35 14.02
CA GLY A 164 -19.26 17.49 13.37
C GLY A 164 -20.72 17.68 13.75
N THR A 165 -21.31 16.79 14.57
CA THR A 165 -22.72 16.86 14.98
C THR A 165 -22.86 16.71 16.49
N ALA A 166 -23.91 17.37 17.06
CA ALA A 166 -24.14 17.35 18.50
C ALA A 166 -24.73 16.02 19.03
N GLN A 167 -25.30 15.18 18.17
CA GLN A 167 -26.12 14.02 18.61
C GLN A 167 -25.68 12.67 18.04
N LEU A 168 -24.80 12.64 17.05
CA LEU A 168 -24.34 11.37 16.49
C LEU A 168 -23.27 10.73 17.38
N PRO A 169 -23.49 9.50 17.86
CA PRO A 169 -22.51 8.80 18.68
C PRO A 169 -21.35 8.27 17.83
N ARG A 170 -20.22 8.01 18.46
CA ARG A 170 -19.18 7.18 17.86
C ARG A 170 -19.65 5.73 17.83
N VAL A 171 -19.59 5.10 16.66
CA VAL A 171 -20.03 3.73 16.47
C VAL A 171 -18.88 2.86 15.95
N GLY A 172 -18.86 1.59 16.39
CA GLY A 172 -18.01 0.58 15.78
C GLY A 172 -18.51 0.26 14.37
N LEU A 173 -17.59 -0.02 13.46
CA LEU A 173 -17.94 -0.38 12.08
C LEU A 173 -18.20 -1.89 12.01
N GLU A 174 -19.47 -2.25 11.98
CA GLU A 174 -19.98 -3.61 11.80
C GLU A 174 -21.10 -3.54 10.76
N ALA A 175 -21.19 -4.56 9.90
CA ALA A 175 -22.31 -4.64 8.96
C ALA A 175 -23.60 -4.98 9.71
N PRO A 176 -24.63 -4.11 9.68
CA PRO A 176 -25.91 -4.44 10.28
C PRO A 176 -26.63 -5.50 9.44
N GLU A 177 -27.54 -6.25 10.08
CA GLU A 177 -28.30 -7.31 9.40
C GLU A 177 -29.19 -6.82 8.26
N THR A 178 -29.60 -5.54 8.32
CA THR A 178 -30.49 -4.93 7.32
C THR A 178 -29.99 -3.56 6.90
N VAL A 179 -30.23 -3.21 5.63
CA VAL A 179 -29.89 -1.90 5.08
C VAL A 179 -30.69 -0.79 5.78
N ILE A 180 -31.95 -1.05 6.14
CA ILE A 180 -32.78 -0.08 6.86
C ILE A 180 -32.50 -0.19 8.35
N GLY A 181 -31.70 0.75 8.90
CA GLY A 181 -31.45 0.86 10.33
C GLY A 181 -32.72 1.33 11.09
N ARG A 182 -32.94 0.76 12.29
CA ARG A 182 -34.10 1.09 13.14
C ARG A 182 -33.71 1.89 14.39
N ASN A 183 -32.46 2.23 14.56
CA ASN A 183 -31.91 3.12 15.58
C ASN A 183 -30.69 3.86 15.01
N THR A 184 -30.22 4.90 15.70
CA THR A 184 -29.13 5.75 15.24
C THR A 184 -27.83 4.96 14.95
N VAL A 185 -27.49 3.98 15.80
CA VAL A 185 -26.30 3.15 15.63
C VAL A 185 -26.37 2.36 14.34
N HIS A 186 -27.47 1.61 14.15
CA HIS A 186 -27.67 0.81 12.93
C HIS A 186 -27.79 1.68 11.67
N CYS A 187 -28.39 2.88 11.76
CA CYS A 187 -28.42 3.80 10.63
C CYS A 187 -27.02 4.28 10.24
N LEU A 188 -26.18 4.61 11.23
CA LEU A 188 -24.78 5.00 10.97
C LEU A 188 -23.94 3.83 10.39
N GLN A 189 -24.10 2.65 10.93
CA GLN A 189 -23.43 1.43 10.45
C GLN A 189 -23.88 1.09 9.02
N SER A 190 -25.18 1.15 8.76
CA SER A 190 -25.74 0.92 7.42
C SER A 190 -25.19 1.92 6.39
N GLY A 191 -25.22 3.23 6.72
CA GLY A 191 -24.66 4.27 5.86
C GLY A 191 -23.16 4.06 5.61
N ALA A 192 -22.42 3.65 6.63
CA ALA A 192 -20.99 3.39 6.52
C ALA A 192 -20.66 2.14 5.67
N VAL A 193 -21.36 1.05 5.87
CA VAL A 193 -21.06 -0.22 5.16
C VAL A 193 -21.74 -0.25 3.80
N TYR A 194 -23.08 -0.21 3.76
CA TYR A 194 -23.81 -0.32 2.49
C TYR A 194 -23.69 0.93 1.63
N GLY A 195 -23.58 2.12 2.26
CA GLY A 195 -23.31 3.35 1.51
C GLY A 195 -21.96 3.35 0.83
N THR A 196 -20.91 2.81 1.48
CA THR A 196 -19.58 2.65 0.87
C THR A 196 -19.61 1.56 -0.21
N ALA A 197 -20.27 0.43 0.04
CA ALA A 197 -20.44 -0.62 -0.98
C ALA A 197 -21.14 -0.08 -2.22
N GLY A 198 -22.27 0.64 -2.07
CA GLY A 198 -22.97 1.25 -3.19
C GLY A 198 -22.18 2.34 -3.91
N MET A 199 -21.29 3.08 -3.20
CA MET A 199 -20.34 3.99 -3.84
C MET A 199 -19.35 3.20 -4.71
N ILE A 200 -18.79 2.11 -4.21
CA ILE A 200 -17.84 1.25 -4.95
C ILE A 200 -18.53 0.70 -6.21
N ASP A 201 -19.70 0.09 -6.07
CA ASP A 201 -20.47 -0.45 -7.18
C ASP A 201 -20.77 0.60 -8.25
N GLY A 202 -21.30 1.76 -7.82
CA GLY A 202 -21.58 2.85 -8.74
C GLY A 202 -20.35 3.44 -9.43
N MET A 203 -19.16 3.37 -8.80
CA MET A 203 -17.92 3.79 -9.43
C MET A 203 -17.38 2.76 -10.40
N ILE A 204 -17.56 1.46 -10.15
CA ILE A 204 -17.18 0.40 -11.10
C ILE A 204 -17.96 0.58 -12.40
N THR A 205 -19.29 0.74 -12.34
CA THR A 205 -20.13 0.99 -13.51
C THR A 205 -19.66 2.21 -14.31
N ARG A 206 -19.42 3.36 -13.64
CA ARG A 206 -18.98 4.59 -14.31
C ARG A 206 -17.60 4.46 -14.96
N ILE A 207 -16.67 3.78 -14.30
CA ILE A 207 -15.33 3.54 -14.86
C ILE A 207 -15.42 2.60 -16.06
N ALA A 208 -16.26 1.55 -16.01
CA ALA A 208 -16.49 0.66 -17.13
C ALA A 208 -17.04 1.43 -18.35
N GLU A 209 -18.04 2.28 -18.14
CA GLU A 209 -18.61 3.13 -19.20
C GLU A 209 -17.55 4.07 -19.79
N GLU A 210 -16.72 4.72 -18.97
CA GLU A 210 -15.67 5.64 -19.42
C GLU A 210 -14.57 4.92 -20.20
N LEU A 211 -14.21 3.69 -19.80
CA LEU A 211 -13.27 2.84 -20.51
C LEU A 211 -13.83 2.25 -21.82
N GLY A 212 -15.17 2.26 -21.98
CA GLY A 212 -15.84 1.56 -23.07
C GLY A 212 -15.74 0.03 -22.97
N GLU A 213 -15.62 -0.48 -21.73
CA GLU A 213 -15.48 -1.89 -21.42
C GLU A 213 -16.75 -2.42 -20.75
N PRO A 214 -17.20 -3.67 -21.02
CA PRO A 214 -18.25 -4.28 -20.22
C PRO A 214 -17.76 -4.51 -18.78
N GLU A 215 -18.64 -4.35 -17.80
CA GLU A 215 -18.29 -4.50 -16.37
C GLU A 215 -17.66 -5.86 -16.07
N GLU A 216 -18.13 -6.92 -16.71
CA GLU A 216 -17.64 -8.29 -16.54
C GLU A 216 -16.21 -8.49 -17.08
N ALA A 217 -15.72 -7.58 -17.92
CA ALA A 217 -14.34 -7.61 -18.41
C ALA A 217 -13.35 -6.96 -17.42
N LEU A 218 -13.85 -6.20 -16.43
CA LEU A 218 -13.01 -5.56 -15.45
C LEU A 218 -12.62 -6.54 -14.32
N THR A 219 -11.34 -6.64 -14.03
CA THR A 219 -10.89 -7.28 -12.79
C THR A 219 -10.95 -6.24 -11.67
N VAL A 220 -11.83 -6.44 -10.71
CA VAL A 220 -11.95 -5.55 -9.55
C VAL A 220 -11.23 -6.16 -8.34
N ILE A 221 -10.26 -5.43 -7.82
CA ILE A 221 -9.42 -5.86 -6.71
C ILE A 221 -9.59 -4.86 -5.56
N ALA A 222 -9.63 -5.35 -4.33
CA ALA A 222 -9.57 -4.49 -3.15
C ALA A 222 -8.47 -4.97 -2.20
N THR A 223 -7.80 -4.03 -1.58
CA THR A 223 -6.86 -4.25 -0.48
C THR A 223 -7.22 -3.38 0.73
N GLY A 224 -6.72 -3.74 1.90
CA GLY A 224 -7.03 -3.03 3.14
C GLY A 224 -7.00 -3.96 4.35
N GLY A 225 -7.79 -3.66 5.38
CA GLY A 225 -7.92 -4.48 6.58
C GLY A 225 -9.12 -5.41 6.58
N ALA A 226 -9.31 -6.13 7.69
CA ALA A 226 -10.44 -7.05 7.87
C ALA A 226 -11.81 -6.37 7.74
N LEU A 227 -11.85 -5.08 8.07
CA LEU A 227 -13.04 -4.26 8.05
C LEU A 227 -13.47 -3.91 6.63
N GLU A 228 -12.52 -3.56 5.82
CA GLU A 228 -12.68 -3.23 4.41
C GLU A 228 -13.14 -4.47 3.63
N LYS A 229 -12.67 -5.66 4.04
CA LYS A 229 -13.17 -6.94 3.53
C LYS A 229 -14.66 -7.15 3.79
N THR A 230 -15.17 -6.67 4.94
CA THR A 230 -16.60 -6.74 5.24
C THR A 230 -17.42 -5.85 4.31
N ILE A 231 -16.90 -4.66 3.96
CA ILE A 231 -17.56 -3.74 3.03
C ILE A 231 -17.60 -4.34 1.61
N THR A 232 -16.47 -4.86 1.13
CA THR A 232 -16.41 -5.47 -0.21
C THR A 232 -17.32 -6.69 -0.35
N ALA A 233 -17.56 -7.42 0.74
CA ALA A 233 -18.53 -8.53 0.76
C ALA A 233 -20.00 -8.06 0.64
N CYS A 234 -20.29 -6.77 0.83
CA CYS A 234 -21.60 -6.16 0.66
C CYS A 234 -21.79 -5.49 -0.71
N CYS A 235 -20.77 -5.50 -1.57
CA CYS A 235 -20.87 -5.01 -2.95
C CYS A 235 -21.64 -5.99 -3.83
N GLU A 236 -22.30 -5.47 -4.87
CA GLU A 236 -23.02 -6.27 -5.88
C GLU A 236 -22.02 -6.84 -6.91
N HIS A 237 -20.96 -6.08 -7.22
CA HIS A 237 -19.90 -6.54 -8.12
C HIS A 237 -18.98 -7.55 -7.43
N PRO A 238 -18.48 -8.56 -8.17
CA PRO A 238 -17.48 -9.48 -7.67
C PRO A 238 -16.15 -8.75 -7.46
N ILE A 239 -15.66 -8.71 -6.20
CA ILE A 239 -14.41 -8.04 -5.83
C ILE A 239 -13.44 -9.08 -5.25
N ILE A 240 -12.24 -9.13 -5.79
CA ILE A 240 -11.15 -9.95 -5.29
C ILE A 240 -10.48 -9.19 -4.13
N PHE A 241 -10.60 -9.69 -2.90
CA PHE A 241 -9.91 -9.08 -1.76
C PHE A 241 -8.52 -9.69 -1.58
N ASP A 242 -7.46 -8.89 -1.79
CA ASP A 242 -6.06 -9.31 -1.66
C ASP A 242 -5.35 -8.50 -0.56
N ASP A 243 -5.22 -9.06 0.63
CA ASP A 243 -4.54 -8.46 1.78
C ASP A 243 -3.01 -8.53 1.69
N GLN A 244 -2.47 -9.24 0.70
CA GLN A 244 -1.03 -9.37 0.45
C GLN A 244 -0.53 -8.46 -0.68
N LEU A 245 -1.41 -7.69 -1.31
CA LEU A 245 -1.12 -6.93 -2.52
C LEU A 245 0.08 -6.00 -2.32
N VAL A 246 0.06 -5.16 -1.29
CA VAL A 246 1.13 -4.19 -0.99
C VAL A 246 2.48 -4.87 -0.77
N LEU A 247 2.53 -5.92 0.06
CA LEU A 247 3.80 -6.62 0.32
C LEU A 247 4.35 -7.29 -0.92
N HIS A 248 3.48 -7.85 -1.74
CA HIS A 248 3.89 -8.44 -3.02
C HIS A 248 4.48 -7.39 -3.97
N GLY A 249 3.85 -6.23 -4.09
CA GLY A 249 4.36 -5.13 -4.92
C GLY A 249 5.71 -4.60 -4.44
N LEU A 250 5.88 -4.46 -3.12
CA LEU A 250 7.16 -4.10 -2.52
C LEU A 250 8.26 -5.10 -2.88
N TRP A 251 7.96 -6.40 -2.82
CA TRP A 251 8.90 -7.45 -3.23
C TRP A 251 9.29 -7.34 -4.70
N LEU A 252 8.33 -7.16 -5.61
CA LEU A 252 8.59 -7.03 -7.04
C LEU A 252 9.45 -5.80 -7.37
N ILE A 253 9.15 -4.66 -6.73
CA ILE A 253 9.93 -3.44 -6.91
C ILE A 253 11.34 -3.63 -6.36
N TRP A 254 11.49 -4.26 -5.20
CA TRP A 254 12.81 -4.55 -4.64
C TRP A 254 13.65 -5.41 -5.59
N LEU A 255 13.09 -6.48 -6.15
CA LEU A 255 13.77 -7.34 -7.12
C LEU A 255 14.25 -6.56 -8.36
N LYS A 256 13.43 -5.66 -8.91
CA LYS A 256 13.78 -4.84 -10.06
C LYS A 256 14.95 -3.89 -9.81
N ASN A 257 15.25 -3.57 -8.55
CA ASN A 257 16.32 -2.64 -8.17
C ASN A 257 17.61 -3.31 -7.68
N GLN A 258 17.64 -4.64 -7.50
CA GLN A 258 18.84 -5.36 -7.05
C GLN A 258 20.02 -5.32 -8.04
N GLY A 259 19.75 -5.27 -9.36
CA GLY A 259 20.79 -5.23 -10.39
C GLY A 259 21.48 -3.86 -10.57
N SER A 260 21.01 -2.81 -9.94
CA SER A 260 21.52 -1.44 -10.13
C SER A 260 22.67 -1.08 -9.19
N HIS A 261 22.90 -1.83 -8.11
CA HIS A 261 23.97 -1.55 -7.13
C HIS A 261 25.30 -2.23 -7.43
N SER A 262 25.38 -3.15 -8.39
CA SER A 262 26.62 -3.85 -8.74
C SER A 262 27.51 -3.13 -9.76
N SER A 263 26.98 -2.12 -10.47
CA SER A 263 27.74 -1.42 -11.54
C SER A 263 28.45 -0.13 -11.09
N GLY A 264 28.28 0.31 -9.85
CA GLY A 264 28.83 1.57 -9.32
C GLY A 264 30.22 1.48 -8.65
N ARG A 265 30.83 0.30 -8.52
CA ARG A 265 32.06 0.12 -7.71
C ARG A 265 33.34 -0.23 -8.48
N GLN A 266 33.37 -0.19 -9.81
CA GLN A 266 34.56 -0.57 -10.59
C GLN A 266 35.16 0.53 -11.48
N SER A 267 35.00 1.82 -11.19
CA SER A 267 35.73 2.86 -11.95
C SER A 267 36.54 3.80 -11.06
N GLY A 268 37.31 3.27 -10.15
CA GLY A 268 38.11 4.07 -9.22
C GLY A 268 39.44 3.46 -8.78
N LYS A 269 40.20 2.79 -9.68
CA LYS A 269 41.63 2.51 -9.44
C LYS A 269 42.29 2.18 -10.77
N THR A 270 42.99 3.13 -11.36
CA THR A 270 44.28 3.00 -12.02
C THR A 270 44.62 4.29 -12.74
N ARG A 271 45.24 5.23 -12.08
CA ARG A 271 46.16 6.21 -12.65
C ARG A 271 47.08 6.70 -11.56
N GLN A 272 48.16 5.95 -11.35
CA GLN A 272 49.37 6.48 -10.72
C GLN A 272 50.61 5.82 -11.36
N ASN A 273 51.53 6.70 -11.71
CA ASN A 273 52.92 6.49 -12.00
C ASN A 273 53.34 6.03 -13.41
N THR A 274 53.75 6.99 -14.20
CA THR A 274 55.03 6.99 -14.87
C THR A 274 55.43 8.43 -15.15
N LYS A 275 56.21 9.02 -14.27
CA LYS A 275 57.19 10.10 -14.57
C LYS A 275 58.43 9.67 -13.81
N ASP A 276 59.40 9.15 -14.57
CA ASP A 276 60.84 9.48 -14.40
C ASP A 276 61.63 8.89 -15.54
N ASN A 277 62.58 9.70 -15.96
CA ASN A 277 63.76 9.49 -16.82
C ASN A 277 63.63 9.85 -18.31
N ARG A 278 63.93 11.04 -18.66
CA ARG A 278 65.16 11.58 -19.29
C ARG A 278 64.91 13.00 -19.77
#